data_a77c40bb2883c37eb22898d36adcc0f9
#
_entry.id   a77c40bb2883c37eb22898d36adcc0f9
#
_cell.length_a   1.000
_cell.length_b   1.000
_cell.length_c   1.000
_cell.angle_alpha   90.00
_cell.angle_beta   90.00
_cell.angle_gamma   90.00
#
_symmetry.space_group_name_H-M   'P 1'
#
loop_
_entity.id
_entity.type
_entity.pdbx_description
1 polymer ?
#
loop_
_entity_poly.entity_id
_entity_poly.type
_entity_poly.pdbx_seq_one_letter_code
_entity_poly.pdbx_strand_id
1 'polypeptide(L)' 'MRHLVAGLALMAAFILAGQAMADVICLFKSEQISGTKKICYYDCGGSMYAITIDGLQLCPLSIRA' A
#
# COMPACT_ATOMS: atom_id res chain seq x y z
N MET A 1 -36.61 -18.14 -5.73
CA MET A 1 -35.48 -18.30 -6.64
C MET A 1 -34.98 -16.97 -7.22
N ARG A 2 -35.85 -16.07 -7.62
CA ARG A 2 -35.43 -14.80 -8.21
C ARG A 2 -34.63 -13.92 -7.24
N HIS A 3 -34.94 -14.01 -5.96
CA HIS A 3 -34.24 -13.22 -4.93
C HIS A 3 -32.79 -13.63 -4.73
N LEU A 4 -32.48 -14.91 -4.95
CA LEU A 4 -31.11 -15.39 -4.79
C LEU A 4 -30.17 -14.83 -5.87
N VAL A 5 -30.67 -14.68 -7.10
CA VAL A 5 -29.89 -14.15 -8.21
C VAL A 5 -29.53 -12.67 -7.98
N ALA A 6 -30.45 -11.88 -7.46
CA ALA A 6 -30.22 -10.47 -7.18
C ALA A 6 -29.16 -10.31 -6.07
N GLY A 7 -29.16 -11.17 -5.05
CA GLY A 7 -28.17 -11.12 -3.99
C GLY A 7 -26.75 -11.40 -4.47
N LEU A 8 -26.57 -12.33 -5.37
CA LEU A 8 -25.26 -12.66 -5.93
C LEU A 8 -24.70 -11.52 -6.76
N ALA A 9 -25.52 -10.84 -7.54
CA ALA A 9 -25.06 -9.69 -8.34
C ALA A 9 -24.54 -8.55 -7.47
N LEU A 10 -25.19 -8.26 -6.35
CA LEU A 10 -24.75 -7.22 -5.43
C LEU A 10 -23.42 -7.54 -4.78
N MET A 11 -23.18 -8.79 -4.41
CA MET A 11 -21.92 -9.20 -3.81
C MET A 11 -20.74 -9.05 -4.78
N ALA A 12 -20.94 -9.37 -6.05
CA ALA A 12 -19.89 -9.22 -7.06
C ALA A 12 -19.48 -7.74 -7.24
N ALA A 13 -20.43 -6.83 -7.26
CA ALA A 13 -20.14 -5.39 -7.37
C ALA A 13 -19.34 -4.88 -6.17
N PHE A 14 -19.64 -5.37 -4.98
CA PHE A 14 -18.94 -4.97 -3.76
C PHE A 14 -17.47 -5.39 -3.79
N ILE A 15 -17.14 -6.58 -4.27
CA ILE A 15 -15.77 -7.08 -4.37
C ILE A 15 -14.94 -6.20 -5.32
N LEU A 16 -15.49 -5.81 -6.46
CA LEU A 16 -14.78 -4.95 -7.42
C LEU A 16 -14.48 -3.58 -6.83
N ALA A 17 -15.38 -3.01 -6.06
CA ALA A 17 -15.15 -1.72 -5.40
C ALA A 17 -13.98 -1.80 -4.40
N GLY A 18 -13.84 -2.91 -3.66
CA GLY A 18 -12.73 -3.11 -2.73
C GLY A 18 -11.37 -3.15 -3.41
N GLN A 19 -11.27 -3.71 -4.60
CA GLN A 19 -10.01 -3.78 -5.34
C GLN A 19 -9.52 -2.43 -5.85
N ALA A 20 -10.41 -1.51 -6.13
CA ALA A 20 -10.06 -0.19 -6.66
C ALA A 20 -9.30 0.70 -5.65
N MET A 21 -9.28 0.33 -4.36
CA MET A 21 -8.65 1.13 -3.30
C MET A 21 -7.25 0.65 -2.93
N ALA A 22 -6.67 -0.29 -3.68
CA ALA A 22 -5.39 -0.92 -3.32
C ALA A 22 -4.15 -0.11 -3.72
N ASP A 23 -4.29 0.93 -4.55
CA ASP A 23 -3.15 1.67 -5.12
C ASP A 23 -3.01 3.02 -4.42
N VAL A 24 -2.12 3.10 -3.42
CA VAL A 24 -1.87 4.30 -2.63
C VAL A 24 -0.43 4.75 -2.81
N ILE A 25 -0.22 6.05 -3.04
CA ILE A 25 1.11 6.65 -3.14
C ILE A 25 1.58 7.04 -1.74
N CYS A 26 2.77 6.58 -1.39
CA CYS A 26 3.42 6.89 -0.12
C CYS A 26 4.59 7.82 -0.36
N LEU A 27 4.72 8.87 0.44
CA LEU A 27 5.78 9.87 0.31
C LEU A 27 6.88 9.62 1.34
N PHE A 28 8.13 9.83 0.94
CA PHE A 28 9.28 9.68 1.82
C PHE A 28 9.17 10.59 3.05
N LYS A 29 9.42 10.04 4.23
CA LYS A 29 9.36 10.79 5.48
C LYS A 29 10.72 10.84 6.18
N SER A 30 11.36 9.70 6.38
CA SER A 30 12.64 9.63 7.09
C SER A 30 13.36 8.34 6.75
N GLU A 31 14.64 8.27 7.14
CA GLU A 31 15.44 7.07 6.97
C GLU A 31 16.26 6.78 8.21
N GLN A 32 16.63 5.51 8.40
CA GLN A 32 17.45 5.06 9.51
C GLN A 32 18.44 4.03 9.02
N ILE A 33 19.70 4.17 9.45
CA ILE A 33 20.74 3.19 9.14
C ILE A 33 20.72 2.08 10.19
N SER A 34 20.77 0.84 9.72
CA SER A 34 20.81 -0.35 10.58
C SER A 34 21.85 -1.30 10.04
N GLY A 35 23.07 -1.25 10.60
CA GLY A 35 24.21 -2.03 10.11
C GLY A 35 24.57 -1.63 8.68
N THR A 36 24.54 -2.59 7.75
CA THR A 36 24.81 -2.36 6.34
C THR A 36 23.55 -2.04 5.54
N LYS A 37 22.41 -1.98 6.20
CA LYS A 37 21.12 -1.76 5.57
C LYS A 37 20.56 -0.39 5.93
N LYS A 38 19.59 0.06 5.15
CA LYS A 38 18.89 1.32 5.38
C LYS A 38 17.39 1.03 5.40
N ILE A 39 16.70 1.61 6.37
CA ILE A 39 15.25 1.50 6.48
C ILE A 39 14.66 2.84 6.05
N CYS A 40 13.82 2.82 5.00
CA CYS A 40 13.16 4.02 4.49
C CYS A 40 11.71 4.03 4.98
N TYR A 41 11.29 5.12 5.63
CA TYR A 41 9.94 5.27 6.17
C TYR A 41 9.12 6.19 5.30
N TYR A 42 7.88 5.80 5.04
CA TYR A 42 6.97 6.50 4.14
C TYR A 42 5.65 6.77 4.81
N ASP A 43 5.05 7.92 4.47
CA ASP A 43 3.71 8.29 4.90
C ASP A 43 2.73 7.98 3.76
N CYS A 44 1.77 7.11 4.05
CA CYS A 44 0.80 6.63 3.07
C CYS A 44 -0.61 7.19 3.32
N GLY A 45 -0.69 8.44 3.82
CA GLY A 45 -1.99 9.07 4.05
C GLY A 45 -2.69 8.57 5.30
N GLY A 46 -1.97 8.56 6.43
CA GLY A 46 -2.51 8.12 7.72
C GLY A 46 -1.92 6.82 8.23
N SER A 47 -1.17 6.10 7.41
CA SER A 47 -0.43 4.91 7.85
C SER A 47 1.03 5.03 7.45
N MET A 48 1.89 4.31 8.15
CA MET A 48 3.33 4.30 7.89
C MET A 48 3.71 3.01 7.17
N TYR A 49 4.63 3.14 6.22
CA TYR A 49 5.16 2.00 5.49
C TYR A 49 6.69 2.07 5.51
N ALA A 50 7.36 0.94 5.67
CA ALA A 50 8.81 0.89 5.73
C ALA A 50 9.35 -0.15 4.75
N ILE A 51 10.46 0.19 4.08
CA ILE A 51 11.19 -0.75 3.24
C ILE A 51 12.64 -0.79 3.70
N THR A 52 13.29 -1.94 3.49
CA THR A 52 14.70 -2.12 3.82
C THR A 52 15.47 -2.26 2.52
N ILE A 53 16.50 -1.42 2.37
CA ILE A 53 17.37 -1.41 1.19
C ILE A 53 18.83 -1.49 1.63
N ASP A 54 19.75 -1.60 0.66
CA ASP A 54 21.17 -1.53 0.92
C ASP A 54 21.51 -0.11 1.45
N GLY A 55 22.41 -0.03 2.43
CA GLY A 55 22.80 1.25 3.02
C GLY A 55 23.45 2.23 2.06
N LEU A 56 23.97 1.76 0.92
CA LEU A 56 24.57 2.61 -0.12
C LEU A 56 23.55 3.17 -1.09
N GLN A 57 22.31 2.65 -1.09
CA GLN A 57 21.26 3.11 -1.98
C GLN A 57 20.52 4.31 -1.37
N LEU A 58 19.91 5.12 -2.22
CA LEU A 58 19.07 6.23 -1.79
C LEU A 58 17.62 5.75 -1.67
N CYS A 59 16.91 6.25 -0.64
CA CYS A 59 15.49 5.98 -0.51
C CYS A 59 14.72 6.64 -1.66
N PRO A 60 13.82 5.94 -2.35
CA PRO A 60 12.94 6.59 -3.32
C PRO A 60 12.12 7.69 -2.67
N LEU A 61 11.84 8.77 -3.41
CA LEU A 61 11.03 9.88 -2.89
C LEU A 61 9.57 9.51 -2.72
N SER A 62 9.09 8.53 -3.49
CA SER A 62 7.73 8.02 -3.38
C SER A 62 7.69 6.56 -3.79
N ILE A 63 6.75 5.81 -3.21
CA ILE A 63 6.49 4.41 -3.55
C ILE A 63 4.99 4.19 -3.60
N ARG A 64 4.59 3.09 -4.21
CA ARG A 64 3.19 2.65 -4.22
C ARG A 64 3.05 1.41 -3.35
N ALA A 65 2.11 1.48 -2.45
CA ALA A 65 1.82 0.37 -1.54
C ALA A 65 0.52 -0.34 -1.93
#